data_21b99edf77976212cb1de34aa5c7c57d
#
_entry.id   21b99edf77976212cb1de34aa5c7c57d
#
_cell.length_a   1.000
_cell.length_b   1.000
_cell.length_c   1.000
_cell.angle_alpha   90.00
_cell.angle_beta   90.00
_cell.angle_gamma   90.00
#
_symmetry.space_group_name_H-M   'P 1'
#
loop_
_entity.id
_entity.type
_entity.pdbx_description
1 polymer ?
#
loop_
_entity_poly.entity_id
_entity_poly.type
_entity_poly.pdbx_seq_one_letter_code
_entity_poly.pdbx_strand_id
1 'polypeptide(L)'
;MGRDFLVNSAITTASDISLAGTKAAQSRYLIIDKTDSLILFRDPKYNVRLNEQDDNQEAAFALSRSNAIYKAFPIEGYTSDSTAVVFNATSYFSCSNKDVLNLSGRSYGGMLTIVSASPQSKTSFVDSADAFDNCISITQNCTAKLSISIMGFVSKEQPELTMSVQTTLALLSKEKMNTREANPRVGTGYIAYTDYRNEKRFKKGYYVTRRNITTQQPVVFYIDTLIQDSWVKAIQKSADEWNIIFEDLGIGKPIIIKPYEKDSTFRANNPMINTIAFLNNNNSE
;
A
#
# COMPACT_ATOMS: atom_id res chain seq x y z
N MET A 1 -3.68 -11.39 -17.69
CA MET A 1 -3.63 -12.28 -16.52
C MET A 1 -2.16 -12.44 -16.10
N GLY A 2 -1.87 -12.87 -14.86
CA GLY A 2 -0.49 -12.92 -14.36
C GLY A 2 0.15 -11.56 -14.16
N ARG A 3 -0.63 -10.50 -13.90
CA ARG A 3 -0.13 -9.14 -13.61
C ARG A 3 -0.02 -8.95 -12.11
N ASP A 4 0.99 -8.17 -11.75
CA ASP A 4 1.33 -7.85 -10.37
C ASP A 4 0.58 -6.62 -9.88
N PHE A 5 0.00 -6.72 -8.69
CA PHE A 5 -0.74 -5.65 -8.04
C PHE A 5 -0.21 -5.39 -6.64
N LEU A 6 -0.34 -4.16 -6.21
CA LEU A 6 -0.11 -3.74 -4.83
C LEU A 6 -1.45 -3.38 -4.19
N VAL A 7 -1.75 -4.03 -3.08
CA VAL A 7 -2.87 -3.63 -2.20
C VAL A 7 -2.31 -2.77 -1.09
N ASN A 8 -2.93 -1.63 -0.87
CA ASN A 8 -2.61 -0.72 0.23
C ASN A 8 -3.91 -0.19 0.84
N SER A 9 -3.96 -0.11 2.16
CA SER A 9 -5.14 0.36 2.88
C SER A 9 -4.76 1.43 3.90
N ALA A 10 -5.53 2.52 3.92
CA ALA A 10 -5.34 3.64 4.81
C ALA A 10 -6.66 4.02 5.49
N ILE A 11 -6.60 4.49 6.72
CA ILE A 11 -7.74 5.06 7.43
C ILE A 11 -7.80 6.53 7.06
N THR A 12 -8.86 6.95 6.39
CA THR A 12 -9.05 8.35 5.99
C THR A 12 -9.71 9.17 7.08
N THR A 13 -10.74 8.61 7.72
CA THR A 13 -11.41 9.22 8.88
C THR A 13 -11.68 8.16 9.94
N ALA A 14 -11.76 8.55 11.18
CA ALA A 14 -12.11 7.66 12.28
C ALA A 14 -12.87 8.43 13.37
N SER A 15 -13.74 7.74 14.11
CA SER A 15 -14.37 8.30 15.31
C SER A 15 -13.36 8.63 16.41
N ASP A 16 -12.20 7.96 16.38
CA ASP A 16 -11.00 8.37 17.11
C ASP A 16 -10.01 8.99 16.11
N ILE A 17 -9.81 10.29 16.21
CA ILE A 17 -8.96 11.06 15.30
C ILE A 17 -7.49 10.64 15.32
N SER A 18 -7.02 9.95 16.37
CA SER A 18 -5.64 9.44 16.43
C SER A 18 -5.33 8.39 15.37
N LEU A 19 -6.35 7.75 14.80
CA LEU A 19 -6.19 6.75 13.74
C LEU A 19 -6.31 7.33 12.33
N ALA A 20 -6.89 8.52 12.17
CA ALA A 20 -7.02 9.16 10.86
C ALA A 20 -5.65 9.42 10.23
N GLY A 21 -5.53 9.20 8.92
CA GLY A 21 -4.28 9.36 8.18
C GLY A 21 -3.27 8.23 8.37
N THR A 22 -3.60 7.18 9.14
CA THR A 22 -2.68 6.05 9.35
C THR A 22 -2.95 4.90 8.38
N LYS A 23 -2.00 3.98 8.25
CA LYS A 23 -2.22 2.75 7.48
C LYS A 23 -3.30 1.90 8.16
N ALA A 24 -4.28 1.41 7.41
CA ALA A 24 -5.28 0.48 7.92
C ALA A 24 -4.75 -0.95 8.04
N ALA A 25 -3.91 -1.36 7.09
CA ALA A 25 -3.29 -2.69 7.06
C ALA A 25 -1.88 -2.62 6.47
N GLN A 26 -1.15 -3.73 6.53
CA GLN A 26 0.13 -3.87 5.83
C GLN A 26 -0.12 -4.04 4.33
N SER A 27 0.72 -3.36 3.52
CA SER A 27 0.65 -3.50 2.06
C SER A 27 0.92 -4.95 1.65
N ARG A 28 0.17 -5.44 0.66
CA ARG A 28 0.32 -6.79 0.11
C ARG A 28 0.54 -6.74 -1.39
N TYR A 29 1.47 -7.55 -1.87
CA TYR A 29 1.60 -7.84 -3.29
C TYR A 29 0.69 -8.99 -3.66
N LEU A 30 0.03 -8.90 -4.82
CA LEU A 30 -0.83 -9.95 -5.36
C LEU A 30 -0.54 -10.17 -6.83
N ILE A 31 -0.61 -11.43 -7.27
CA ILE A 31 -0.77 -11.79 -8.67
C ILE A 31 -2.24 -12.15 -8.89
N ILE A 32 -2.88 -11.52 -9.85
CA ILE A 32 -4.22 -11.89 -10.27
C ILE A 32 -4.11 -12.81 -11.48
N ASP A 33 -4.56 -14.04 -11.29
CA ASP A 33 -4.51 -15.11 -12.27
C ASP A 33 -5.91 -15.65 -12.55
N LYS A 34 -6.08 -16.44 -13.62
CA LYS A 34 -7.37 -16.97 -14.07
C LYS A 34 -7.24 -18.46 -14.39
N THR A 35 -8.24 -19.20 -13.96
CA THR A 35 -8.55 -20.54 -14.46
C THR A 35 -9.82 -20.50 -15.33
N ASP A 36 -10.32 -21.64 -15.77
CA ASP A 36 -11.56 -21.71 -16.55
C ASP A 36 -12.77 -21.16 -15.79
N SER A 37 -12.81 -21.30 -14.48
CA SER A 37 -13.98 -20.95 -13.65
C SER A 37 -13.68 -19.99 -12.49
N LEU A 38 -12.41 -19.69 -12.21
CA LEU A 38 -12.01 -18.91 -11.04
C LEU A 38 -11.03 -17.80 -11.38
N ILE A 39 -11.17 -16.68 -10.69
CA ILE A 39 -10.13 -15.67 -10.54
C ILE A 39 -9.39 -15.96 -9.24
N LEU A 40 -8.06 -16.04 -9.31
CA LEU A 40 -7.19 -16.39 -8.21
C LEU A 40 -6.33 -15.19 -7.83
N PHE A 41 -6.39 -14.82 -6.56
CA PHE A 41 -5.42 -13.90 -5.96
C PHE A 41 -4.31 -14.74 -5.33
N ARG A 42 -3.11 -14.64 -5.88
CA ARG A 42 -1.95 -15.38 -5.42
C ARG A 42 -0.97 -14.48 -4.69
N ASP A 43 -0.33 -15.05 -3.69
CA ASP A 43 0.72 -14.39 -2.90
C ASP A 43 2.09 -14.61 -3.57
N PRO A 44 2.64 -13.62 -4.28
CA PRO A 44 3.92 -13.77 -4.95
C PRO A 44 5.06 -13.73 -3.93
N LYS A 45 6.11 -14.49 -4.18
CA LYS A 45 7.31 -14.48 -3.34
C LYS A 45 8.47 -13.85 -4.11
N TYR A 46 8.59 -12.52 -4.03
CA TYR A 46 9.67 -11.76 -4.69
C TYR A 46 11.01 -11.76 -3.93
N ASN A 47 11.06 -12.40 -2.78
CA ASN A 47 12.23 -12.39 -1.91
C ASN A 47 13.28 -13.43 -2.27
N VAL A 48 13.43 -13.75 -3.56
CA VAL A 48 14.41 -14.70 -4.06
C VAL A 48 15.14 -14.12 -5.25
N ARG A 49 16.45 -14.29 -5.28
CA ARG A 49 17.30 -13.94 -6.42
C ARG A 49 17.98 -15.20 -6.95
N LEU A 50 17.75 -15.49 -8.22
CA LEU A 50 18.35 -16.58 -8.95
C LEU A 50 19.50 -16.08 -9.82
N ASN A 51 20.29 -17.00 -10.35
CA ASN A 51 21.29 -16.68 -11.35
C ASN A 51 20.60 -16.53 -12.71
N GLU A 52 20.55 -15.30 -13.23
CA GLU A 52 19.91 -14.96 -14.51
C GLU A 52 20.59 -15.64 -15.73
N GLN A 53 21.77 -16.23 -15.55
CA GLN A 53 22.53 -16.96 -16.58
C GLN A 53 22.37 -18.48 -16.50
N ASP A 54 21.53 -18.97 -15.57
CA ASP A 54 21.31 -20.40 -15.34
C ASP A 54 19.85 -20.77 -15.55
N ASP A 55 19.51 -21.07 -16.79
CA ASP A 55 18.15 -21.48 -17.20
C ASP A 55 17.67 -22.74 -16.43
N ASN A 56 18.58 -23.63 -16.04
CA ASN A 56 18.23 -24.84 -15.30
C ASN A 56 17.83 -24.49 -13.86
N GLN A 57 18.51 -23.54 -13.24
CA GLN A 57 18.15 -23.08 -11.90
C GLN A 57 16.78 -22.42 -11.90
N GLU A 58 16.49 -21.58 -12.90
CA GLU A 58 15.18 -20.93 -13.05
C GLU A 58 14.08 -21.99 -13.29
N ALA A 59 14.30 -22.94 -14.20
CA ALA A 59 13.35 -24.00 -14.47
C ALA A 59 13.11 -24.90 -13.25
N ALA A 60 14.15 -25.31 -12.55
CA ALA A 60 14.03 -26.12 -11.33
C ALA A 60 13.29 -25.37 -10.22
N PHE A 61 13.54 -24.07 -10.10
CA PHE A 61 12.85 -23.24 -9.14
C PHE A 61 11.36 -23.06 -9.50
N ALA A 62 11.04 -22.87 -10.77
CA ALA A 62 9.66 -22.78 -11.25
C ALA A 62 8.87 -24.09 -11.02
N LEU A 63 9.52 -25.25 -11.21
CA LEU A 63 8.91 -26.57 -10.96
C LEU A 63 8.69 -26.85 -9.47
N SER A 64 9.57 -26.38 -8.61
CA SER A 64 9.52 -26.64 -7.16
C SER A 64 8.69 -25.63 -6.39
N ARG A 65 8.24 -24.54 -7.02
CA ARG A 65 7.60 -23.42 -6.35
C ARG A 65 6.31 -22.97 -7.03
N SER A 66 5.23 -22.98 -6.29
CA SER A 66 3.98 -22.33 -6.68
C SER A 66 3.68 -21.11 -5.79
N ASN A 67 3.07 -20.09 -6.37
CA ASN A 67 2.53 -18.96 -5.61
C ASN A 67 1.27 -19.44 -4.87
N ALA A 68 1.23 -19.24 -3.55
CA ALA A 68 0.10 -19.67 -2.75
C ALA A 68 -1.19 -18.96 -3.20
N ILE A 69 -2.28 -19.71 -3.33
CA ILE A 69 -3.60 -19.12 -3.54
C ILE A 69 -4.04 -18.50 -2.22
N TYR A 70 -4.24 -17.19 -2.24
CA TYR A 70 -4.69 -16.43 -1.08
C TYR A 70 -6.22 -16.32 -1.04
N LYS A 71 -6.84 -16.01 -2.19
CA LYS A 71 -8.29 -15.94 -2.39
C LYS A 71 -8.66 -16.48 -3.76
N ALA A 72 -9.87 -16.99 -3.88
CA ALA A 72 -10.45 -17.43 -5.14
C ALA A 72 -11.88 -16.90 -5.25
N PHE A 73 -12.25 -16.43 -6.45
CA PHE A 73 -13.56 -15.87 -6.76
C PHE A 73 -14.13 -16.56 -8.00
N PRO A 74 -15.39 -17.02 -7.97
CA PRO A 74 -16.05 -17.55 -9.15
C PRO A 74 -16.13 -16.49 -10.25
N ILE A 75 -15.94 -16.91 -11.50
CA ILE A 75 -16.26 -16.08 -12.66
C ILE A 75 -17.77 -16.04 -12.80
N GLU A 76 -18.35 -14.84 -12.76
CA GLU A 76 -19.79 -14.64 -12.92
C GLU A 76 -20.20 -14.38 -14.37
N GLY A 77 -19.26 -13.94 -15.19
CA GLY A 77 -19.49 -13.65 -16.60
C GLY A 77 -18.29 -13.09 -17.32
N TYR A 78 -18.54 -12.74 -18.56
CA TYR A 78 -17.59 -12.09 -19.45
C TYR A 78 -18.22 -10.85 -20.04
N THR A 79 -17.41 -9.88 -20.44
CA THR A 79 -17.89 -8.75 -21.25
C THR A 79 -18.43 -9.25 -22.59
N SER A 80 -19.31 -8.47 -23.25
CA SER A 80 -19.95 -8.83 -24.53
C SER A 80 -18.94 -9.17 -25.63
N ASP A 81 -17.75 -8.58 -25.59
CA ASP A 81 -16.62 -8.83 -26.48
C ASP A 81 -15.68 -9.94 -26.00
N SER A 82 -15.99 -10.57 -24.86
CA SER A 82 -15.18 -11.62 -24.21
C SER A 82 -13.74 -11.21 -23.86
N THR A 83 -13.43 -9.92 -23.83
CA THR A 83 -12.09 -9.42 -23.53
C THR A 83 -11.81 -9.30 -22.04
N ALA A 84 -12.86 -9.15 -21.22
CA ALA A 84 -12.74 -9.01 -19.78
C ALA A 84 -13.64 -10.01 -19.03
N VAL A 85 -13.29 -10.27 -17.79
CA VAL A 85 -13.96 -11.19 -16.88
C VAL A 85 -14.66 -10.40 -15.79
N VAL A 86 -15.86 -10.81 -15.43
CA VAL A 86 -16.64 -10.23 -14.33
C VAL A 86 -16.69 -11.22 -13.17
N PHE A 87 -16.36 -10.76 -12.00
CA PHE A 87 -16.42 -11.52 -10.75
C PHE A 87 -16.73 -10.62 -9.56
N ASN A 88 -17.27 -11.18 -8.50
CA ASN A 88 -17.62 -10.46 -7.28
C ASN A 88 -16.46 -10.51 -6.28
N ALA A 89 -15.79 -9.38 -6.05
CA ALA A 89 -14.69 -9.23 -5.11
C ALA A 89 -15.11 -8.63 -3.75
N THR A 90 -16.41 -8.43 -3.48
CA THR A 90 -16.91 -7.77 -2.27
C THR A 90 -16.36 -8.40 -0.99
N SER A 91 -16.22 -9.72 -0.95
CA SER A 91 -15.67 -10.42 0.22
C SER A 91 -14.19 -10.11 0.47
N TYR A 92 -13.43 -9.71 -0.56
CA TYR A 92 -12.04 -9.25 -0.41
C TYR A 92 -12.00 -7.88 0.25
N PHE A 93 -12.86 -6.96 -0.17
CA PHE A 93 -12.93 -5.60 0.35
C PHE A 93 -13.80 -5.48 1.61
N SER A 94 -14.01 -6.57 2.31
CA SER A 94 -14.67 -6.58 3.62
C SER A 94 -13.72 -6.12 4.72
N CYS A 95 -14.23 -5.37 5.70
CA CYS A 95 -13.48 -4.94 6.88
C CYS A 95 -12.98 -6.11 7.76
N SER A 96 -13.48 -7.32 7.54
CA SER A 96 -12.96 -8.54 8.17
C SER A 96 -11.69 -9.07 7.51
N ASN A 97 -11.35 -8.58 6.30
CA ASN A 97 -10.11 -8.93 5.64
C ASN A 97 -8.95 -8.14 6.25
N LYS A 98 -7.91 -8.86 6.70
CA LYS A 98 -6.70 -8.25 7.29
C LYS A 98 -5.89 -7.39 6.33
N ASP A 99 -6.10 -7.48 5.02
CA ASP A 99 -5.48 -6.60 4.03
C ASP A 99 -6.24 -5.26 3.93
N VAL A 100 -7.49 -5.22 4.39
CA VAL A 100 -8.31 -4.02 4.45
C VAL A 100 -8.16 -3.34 5.80
N LEU A 101 -8.35 -4.10 6.89
CA LEU A 101 -8.27 -3.57 8.24
C LEU A 101 -7.52 -4.52 9.18
N ASN A 102 -6.38 -4.07 9.71
CA ASN A 102 -5.62 -4.78 10.72
C ASN A 102 -5.02 -3.79 11.72
N LEU A 103 -5.70 -3.64 12.84
CA LEU A 103 -5.31 -2.72 13.92
C LEU A 103 -4.51 -3.40 15.03
N SER A 104 -4.38 -4.73 15.01
CA SER A 104 -3.69 -5.48 16.07
C SER A 104 -2.23 -5.03 16.25
N GLY A 105 -1.81 -4.89 17.50
CA GLY A 105 -0.45 -4.46 17.85
C GLY A 105 -0.21 -2.96 17.74
N ARG A 106 -1.24 -2.15 17.45
CA ARG A 106 -1.09 -0.69 17.35
C ARG A 106 -1.24 -0.03 18.70
N SER A 107 -0.51 1.06 18.89
CA SER A 107 -0.74 1.98 20.00
C SER A 107 -2.09 2.68 19.81
N TYR A 108 -2.83 2.81 20.91
CA TYR A 108 -4.11 3.50 20.98
C TYR A 108 -4.11 4.36 22.24
N GLY A 109 -4.15 5.66 22.10
CA GLY A 109 -4.13 6.58 23.23
C GLY A 109 -2.91 6.40 24.16
N GLY A 110 -1.70 6.47 23.64
CA GLY A 110 -0.48 6.43 24.43
C GLY A 110 -0.08 5.04 24.91
N MET A 111 -0.31 4.71 26.20
CA MET A 111 0.08 3.42 26.80
C MET A 111 -0.88 2.26 26.48
N LEU A 112 -1.94 2.52 25.73
CA LEU A 112 -2.89 1.50 25.33
C LEU A 112 -2.44 0.81 24.05
N THR A 113 -2.68 -0.48 23.94
CA THR A 113 -2.35 -1.26 22.73
C THR A 113 -3.59 -2.04 22.30
N ILE A 114 -3.94 -1.95 21.01
CA ILE A 114 -5.00 -2.76 20.41
C ILE A 114 -4.51 -4.21 20.29
N VAL A 115 -5.11 -5.12 21.02
CA VAL A 115 -4.80 -6.55 20.95
C VAL A 115 -5.49 -7.18 19.75
N SER A 116 -6.77 -6.84 19.55
CA SER A 116 -7.55 -7.30 18.41
C SER A 116 -8.65 -6.31 18.04
N ALA A 117 -9.10 -6.38 16.80
CA ALA A 117 -10.26 -5.66 16.30
C ALA A 117 -11.24 -6.69 15.73
N SER A 118 -12.49 -6.64 16.17
CA SER A 118 -13.56 -7.52 15.72
C SER A 118 -14.54 -6.72 14.86
N PRO A 119 -14.46 -6.81 13.52
CA PRO A 119 -15.34 -6.07 12.62
C PRO A 119 -16.81 -6.44 12.83
N GLN A 120 -17.68 -5.45 12.76
CA GLN A 120 -19.12 -5.58 12.89
C GLN A 120 -19.75 -5.53 11.48
N SER A 121 -20.11 -6.69 10.94
CA SER A 121 -20.60 -6.81 9.55
C SER A 121 -21.91 -6.08 9.28
N LYS A 122 -22.76 -5.93 10.31
CA LYS A 122 -24.06 -5.23 10.18
C LYS A 122 -23.95 -3.73 9.97
N THR A 123 -22.84 -3.14 10.42
CA THR A 123 -22.59 -1.69 10.38
C THR A 123 -21.38 -1.34 9.50
N SER A 124 -20.84 -2.34 8.80
CA SER A 124 -19.74 -2.14 7.85
C SER A 124 -20.23 -2.39 6.44
N PHE A 125 -19.89 -1.48 5.52
CA PHE A 125 -20.31 -1.54 4.12
C PHE A 125 -19.31 -0.85 3.19
N VAL A 126 -19.39 -1.17 1.89
CA VAL A 126 -18.66 -0.45 0.84
C VAL A 126 -19.44 0.83 0.55
N ASP A 127 -18.77 1.96 0.63
CA ASP A 127 -19.34 3.29 0.41
C ASP A 127 -19.19 3.71 -1.05
N SER A 128 -17.98 3.62 -1.59
CA SER A 128 -17.69 3.98 -2.99
C SER A 128 -16.59 3.11 -3.60
N ALA A 129 -16.57 3.09 -4.92
CA ALA A 129 -15.52 2.47 -5.72
C ALA A 129 -15.18 3.38 -6.90
N ASP A 130 -13.92 3.80 -6.97
CA ASP A 130 -13.39 4.65 -8.01
C ASP A 130 -12.36 3.91 -8.85
N ALA A 131 -12.46 4.00 -10.16
CA ALA A 131 -11.50 3.44 -11.10
C ALA A 131 -10.62 4.55 -11.69
N PHE A 132 -9.32 4.29 -11.73
CA PHE A 132 -8.30 5.12 -12.36
C PHE A 132 -7.50 4.28 -13.35
N ASP A 133 -6.68 4.89 -14.18
CA ASP A 133 -5.95 4.20 -15.27
C ASP A 133 -5.21 2.93 -14.83
N ASN A 134 -4.53 2.99 -13.68
CA ASN A 134 -3.69 1.90 -13.18
C ASN A 134 -4.08 1.43 -11.78
N CYS A 135 -5.21 1.85 -11.24
CA CYS A 135 -5.67 1.40 -9.94
C CYS A 135 -7.17 1.55 -9.74
N ILE A 136 -7.70 0.79 -8.81
CA ILE A 136 -9.01 1.00 -8.23
C ILE A 136 -8.86 1.39 -6.76
N SER A 137 -9.71 2.29 -6.32
CA SER A 137 -9.78 2.75 -4.93
C SER A 137 -11.18 2.47 -4.40
N ILE A 138 -11.27 1.74 -3.32
CA ILE A 138 -12.54 1.35 -2.70
C ILE A 138 -12.57 1.91 -1.30
N THR A 139 -13.59 2.69 -1.01
CA THR A 139 -13.84 3.26 0.31
C THR A 139 -14.86 2.40 1.04
N GLN A 140 -14.50 1.97 2.24
CA GLN A 140 -15.37 1.19 3.12
C GLN A 140 -15.60 1.92 4.44
N ASN A 141 -16.82 1.91 4.92
CA ASN A 141 -17.13 2.24 6.30
C ASN A 141 -17.00 0.99 7.16
N CYS A 142 -16.07 1.01 8.09
CA CYS A 142 -15.75 -0.11 8.98
C CYS A 142 -16.09 0.24 10.42
N THR A 143 -16.91 -0.58 11.04
CA THR A 143 -17.13 -0.53 12.50
C THR A 143 -16.48 -1.75 13.12
N ALA A 144 -15.71 -1.57 14.19
CA ALA A 144 -15.03 -2.65 14.88
C ALA A 144 -15.10 -2.47 16.40
N LYS A 145 -15.26 -3.56 17.12
CA LYS A 145 -15.04 -3.63 18.57
C LYS A 145 -13.57 -3.90 18.82
N LEU A 146 -12.97 -3.09 19.70
CA LEU A 146 -11.56 -3.23 20.03
C LEU A 146 -11.39 -3.97 21.34
N SER A 147 -10.43 -4.90 21.37
CA SER A 147 -9.86 -5.42 22.61
C SER A 147 -8.55 -4.68 22.85
N ILE A 148 -8.46 -3.99 23.98
CA ILE A 148 -7.34 -3.11 24.32
C ILE A 148 -6.60 -3.68 25.52
N SER A 149 -5.29 -3.65 25.48
CA SER A 149 -4.40 -3.94 26.62
C SER A 149 -3.84 -2.66 27.19
N ILE A 150 -3.85 -2.55 28.51
CA ILE A 150 -3.23 -1.47 29.29
C ILE A 150 -2.10 -2.11 30.08
N MET A 151 -0.85 -1.73 29.82
CA MET A 151 0.34 -2.29 30.49
C MET A 151 0.35 -3.85 30.54
N GLY A 152 -0.16 -4.51 29.49
CA GLY A 152 -0.22 -5.97 29.41
C GLY A 152 -1.50 -6.61 29.96
N PHE A 153 -2.39 -5.86 30.59
CA PHE A 153 -3.69 -6.35 31.06
C PHE A 153 -4.79 -6.00 30.05
N VAL A 154 -5.54 -7.00 29.59
CA VAL A 154 -6.63 -6.79 28.64
C VAL A 154 -7.82 -6.14 29.37
N SER A 155 -8.29 -5.01 28.85
CA SER A 155 -9.47 -4.32 29.36
C SER A 155 -10.74 -5.16 29.12
N LYS A 156 -11.67 -5.12 30.08
CA LYS A 156 -13.03 -5.68 29.92
C LYS A 156 -13.89 -4.80 29.01
N GLU A 157 -13.60 -3.52 28.92
CA GLU A 157 -14.29 -2.60 28.02
C GLU A 157 -13.83 -2.84 26.58
N GLN A 158 -14.78 -2.92 25.66
CA GLN A 158 -14.54 -3.08 24.23
C GLN A 158 -15.13 -1.86 23.51
N PRO A 159 -14.35 -0.78 23.39
CA PRO A 159 -14.83 0.40 22.68
C PRO A 159 -15.12 0.07 21.21
N GLU A 160 -16.16 0.67 20.68
CA GLU A 160 -16.51 0.58 19.26
C GLU A 160 -15.91 1.76 18.52
N LEU A 161 -15.24 1.46 17.42
CA LEU A 161 -14.72 2.45 16.49
C LEU A 161 -15.40 2.33 15.14
N THR A 162 -15.79 3.48 14.61
CA THR A 162 -16.19 3.61 13.20
C THR A 162 -15.12 4.36 12.45
N MET A 163 -14.74 3.86 11.29
CA MET A 163 -13.69 4.46 10.47
C MET A 163 -13.99 4.28 8.99
N SER A 164 -13.56 5.25 8.20
CA SER A 164 -13.53 5.11 6.75
C SER A 164 -12.16 4.59 6.35
N VAL A 165 -12.15 3.48 5.64
CA VAL A 165 -10.93 2.81 5.15
C VAL A 165 -10.93 2.90 3.64
N GLN A 166 -9.87 3.45 3.07
CA GLN A 166 -9.63 3.45 1.64
C GLN A 166 -8.65 2.33 1.29
N THR A 167 -9.13 1.35 0.53
CA THR A 167 -8.31 0.24 0.02
C THR A 167 -8.06 0.43 -1.46
N THR A 168 -6.80 0.43 -1.83
CA THR A 168 -6.35 0.58 -3.22
C THR A 168 -5.77 -0.70 -3.74
N LEU A 169 -6.14 -1.07 -4.95
CA LEU A 169 -5.50 -2.12 -5.74
C LEU A 169 -4.83 -1.46 -6.95
N ALA A 170 -3.52 -1.28 -6.88
CA ALA A 170 -2.72 -0.62 -7.91
C ALA A 170 -1.97 -1.63 -8.77
N LEU A 171 -2.08 -1.47 -10.09
CA LEU A 171 -1.34 -2.28 -11.06
C LEU A 171 0.13 -1.87 -11.07
N LEU A 172 1.03 -2.82 -10.87
CA LEU A 172 2.46 -2.53 -10.90
C LEU A 172 2.98 -2.41 -12.33
N SER A 173 3.95 -1.51 -12.52
CA SER A 173 4.63 -1.33 -13.81
C SER A 173 5.36 -2.62 -14.21
N LYS A 174 5.39 -2.90 -15.51
CA LYS A 174 6.23 -3.95 -16.09
C LYS A 174 7.71 -3.55 -16.15
N GLU A 175 7.98 -2.25 -16.15
CA GLU A 175 9.34 -1.73 -16.14
C GLU A 175 9.99 -1.99 -14.79
N LYS A 176 11.09 -2.71 -14.83
CA LYS A 176 11.86 -3.02 -13.62
C LYS A 176 12.86 -1.89 -13.36
N MET A 177 12.84 -1.38 -12.16
CA MET A 177 13.87 -0.45 -11.70
C MET A 177 15.15 -1.22 -11.37
N ASN A 178 16.31 -0.63 -11.69
CA ASN A 178 17.60 -1.20 -11.29
C ASN A 178 17.67 -1.32 -9.77
N THR A 179 17.90 -2.52 -9.28
CA THR A 179 18.04 -2.78 -7.86
C THR A 179 19.38 -2.27 -7.33
N ARG A 180 19.37 -1.77 -6.10
CA ARG A 180 20.58 -1.38 -5.38
C ARG A 180 20.68 -2.18 -4.09
N GLU A 181 21.81 -2.82 -3.88
CA GLU A 181 22.07 -3.53 -2.64
C GLU A 181 22.24 -2.54 -1.48
N ALA A 182 21.65 -2.88 -0.33
CA ALA A 182 21.72 -2.05 0.85
C ALA A 182 23.11 -2.18 1.49
N ASN A 183 23.67 -1.03 1.89
CA ASN A 183 24.88 -1.00 2.68
C ASN A 183 24.51 -0.79 4.16
N PRO A 184 24.94 -1.65 5.09
CA PRO A 184 24.59 -1.52 6.51
C PRO A 184 25.14 -0.23 7.18
N ARG A 185 26.04 0.48 6.50
CA ARG A 185 26.55 1.80 6.96
C ARG A 185 25.61 2.95 6.62
N VAL A 186 24.59 2.71 5.80
CA VAL A 186 23.63 3.73 5.36
C VAL A 186 22.27 3.37 5.89
N GLY A 187 21.69 4.22 6.74
CA GLY A 187 20.35 4.04 7.30
C GLY A 187 19.27 4.28 6.25
N THR A 188 18.91 3.25 5.49
CA THR A 188 17.82 3.29 4.50
C THR A 188 16.84 2.16 4.76
N GLY A 189 15.57 2.35 4.32
CA GLY A 189 14.63 1.25 4.25
C GLY A 189 15.13 0.14 3.30
N TYR A 190 14.89 -1.12 3.64
CA TYR A 190 15.34 -2.26 2.84
C TYR A 190 14.30 -3.38 2.79
N ILE A 191 14.42 -4.20 1.74
CA ILE A 191 13.66 -5.45 1.58
C ILE A 191 14.69 -6.59 1.58
N ALA A 192 14.46 -7.58 2.46
CA ALA A 192 15.31 -8.77 2.52
C ALA A 192 14.98 -9.76 1.39
N TYR A 193 16.00 -10.37 0.80
CA TYR A 193 15.86 -11.47 -0.16
C TYR A 193 16.82 -12.60 0.13
N THR A 194 16.52 -13.79 -0.40
CA THR A 194 17.41 -14.93 -0.37
C THR A 194 18.12 -15.04 -1.71
N ASP A 195 19.44 -15.03 -1.68
CA ASP A 195 20.31 -15.12 -2.85
C ASP A 195 20.75 -16.55 -3.10
N TYR A 196 20.31 -17.12 -4.22
CA TYR A 196 20.66 -18.48 -4.68
C TYR A 196 21.67 -18.49 -5.84
N ARG A 197 22.25 -17.35 -6.21
CA ARG A 197 23.23 -17.28 -7.31
C ARG A 197 24.48 -18.10 -7.06
N ASN A 198 24.78 -18.42 -5.81
CA ASN A 198 25.90 -19.29 -5.46
C ASN A 198 25.37 -20.68 -5.13
N GLU A 199 25.69 -21.66 -5.98
CA GLU A 199 25.25 -23.05 -5.88
C GLU A 199 25.59 -23.74 -4.54
N LYS A 200 26.63 -23.27 -3.85
CA LYS A 200 27.10 -23.92 -2.60
C LYS A 200 26.38 -23.43 -1.35
N ARG A 201 25.86 -22.19 -1.33
CA ARG A 201 25.18 -21.62 -0.16
C ARG A 201 24.28 -20.46 -0.55
N PHE A 202 23.03 -20.50 -0.10
CA PHE A 202 22.17 -19.32 -0.13
C PHE A 202 22.64 -18.28 0.90
N LYS A 203 22.52 -17.00 0.59
CA LYS A 203 22.81 -15.87 1.48
C LYS A 203 21.60 -14.97 1.60
N LYS A 204 21.46 -14.30 2.72
CA LYS A 204 20.53 -13.18 2.83
C LYS A 204 21.17 -11.95 2.23
N GLY A 205 20.44 -11.29 1.35
CA GLY A 205 20.77 -9.99 0.79
C GLY A 205 19.67 -8.99 1.12
N TYR A 206 19.93 -7.71 0.86
CA TYR A 206 19.02 -6.62 1.16
C TYR A 206 19.02 -5.62 0.01
N TYR A 207 17.84 -5.28 -0.52
CA TYR A 207 17.68 -4.21 -1.50
C TYR A 207 17.20 -2.94 -0.82
N VAL A 208 17.78 -1.80 -1.19
CA VAL A 208 17.31 -0.48 -0.76
C VAL A 208 15.91 -0.22 -1.34
N THR A 209 14.99 0.19 -0.46
CA THR A 209 13.71 0.76 -0.92
C THR A 209 13.95 2.21 -1.34
N ARG A 210 13.66 2.53 -2.59
CA ARG A 210 13.83 3.88 -3.14
C ARG A 210 12.79 4.18 -4.21
N ARG A 211 12.52 5.45 -4.44
CA ARG A 211 11.75 5.90 -5.59
C ARG A 211 12.66 6.03 -6.83
N ASN A 212 12.11 5.77 -8.00
CA ASN A 212 12.78 6.09 -9.25
C ASN A 212 12.51 7.56 -9.58
N ILE A 213 13.42 8.44 -9.13
CA ILE A 213 13.29 9.88 -9.32
C ILE A 213 14.20 10.27 -10.48
N THR A 214 13.62 10.82 -11.52
CA THR A 214 14.33 11.35 -12.70
C THR A 214 13.71 12.68 -13.12
N THR A 215 14.36 13.41 -14.01
CA THR A 215 13.80 14.64 -14.59
C THR A 215 12.49 14.38 -15.33
N GLN A 216 12.35 13.20 -15.96
CA GLN A 216 11.15 12.80 -16.69
C GLN A 216 10.06 12.23 -15.77
N GLN A 217 10.42 11.83 -14.56
CA GLN A 217 9.51 11.28 -13.56
C GLN A 217 9.66 12.05 -12.24
N PRO A 218 9.21 13.33 -12.21
CA PRO A 218 9.26 14.14 -11.00
C PRO A 218 8.28 13.61 -9.94
N VAL A 219 8.57 13.93 -8.69
CA VAL A 219 7.65 13.67 -7.57
C VAL A 219 6.82 14.93 -7.34
N VAL A 220 5.56 14.88 -7.73
CA VAL A 220 4.62 15.98 -7.53
C VAL A 220 3.87 15.77 -6.23
N PHE A 221 3.86 16.76 -5.34
CA PHE A 221 3.03 16.81 -4.15
C PHE A 221 1.96 17.89 -4.31
N TYR A 222 0.71 17.54 -4.06
CA TYR A 222 -0.41 18.46 -4.04
C TYR A 222 -0.73 18.86 -2.60
N ILE A 223 -0.80 20.17 -2.35
CA ILE A 223 -1.05 20.72 -1.02
C ILE A 223 -2.55 20.99 -0.85
N ASP A 224 -3.12 20.47 0.23
CA ASP A 224 -4.51 20.72 0.63
C ASP A 224 -4.76 22.23 0.87
N THR A 225 -5.91 22.70 0.42
CA THR A 225 -6.35 24.10 0.60
C THR A 225 -6.61 24.46 2.06
N LEU A 226 -6.71 23.49 2.96
CA LEU A 226 -6.86 23.71 4.40
C LEU A 226 -5.54 24.05 5.11
N ILE A 227 -4.40 23.90 4.43
CA ILE A 227 -3.09 24.21 4.99
C ILE A 227 -2.86 25.72 4.94
N GLN A 228 -2.47 26.30 6.07
CA GLN A 228 -2.20 27.74 6.18
C GLN A 228 -1.01 28.16 5.30
N ASP A 229 -1.06 29.39 4.76
CA ASP A 229 -0.01 29.93 3.86
C ASP A 229 1.41 29.89 4.43
N SER A 230 1.55 30.06 5.75
CA SER A 230 2.86 29.96 6.41
C SER A 230 3.49 28.57 6.28
N TRP A 231 2.67 27.52 6.40
CA TRP A 231 3.10 26.15 6.22
C TRP A 231 3.34 25.81 4.74
N VAL A 232 2.50 26.33 3.83
CA VAL A 232 2.72 26.18 2.38
C VAL A 232 4.09 26.72 1.99
N LYS A 233 4.46 27.92 2.49
CA LYS A 233 5.78 28.50 2.25
C LYS A 233 6.92 27.66 2.81
N ALA A 234 6.74 27.10 4.00
CA ALA A 234 7.75 26.23 4.61
C ALA A 234 7.94 24.91 3.83
N ILE A 235 6.84 24.32 3.37
CA ILE A 235 6.86 23.10 2.52
C ILE A 235 7.56 23.39 1.19
N GLN A 236 7.23 24.54 0.55
CA GLN A 236 7.89 24.92 -0.70
C GLN A 236 9.39 25.12 -0.50
N LYS A 237 9.80 25.83 0.56
CA LYS A 237 11.22 26.03 0.87
C LYS A 237 11.94 24.69 1.10
N SER A 238 11.32 23.76 1.81
CA SER A 238 11.89 22.42 2.02
C SER A 238 12.06 21.65 0.71
N ALA A 239 11.10 21.74 -0.22
CA ALA A 239 11.23 21.14 -1.54
C ALA A 239 12.37 21.77 -2.34
N ASP A 240 12.54 23.08 -2.27
CA ASP A 240 13.61 23.80 -2.95
C ASP A 240 15.00 23.41 -2.42
N GLU A 241 15.14 23.24 -1.08
CA GLU A 241 16.38 22.77 -0.45
C GLU A 241 16.75 21.35 -0.92
N TRP A 242 15.78 20.44 -1.00
CA TRP A 242 16.01 19.12 -1.57
C TRP A 242 16.36 19.16 -3.05
N ASN A 243 15.74 20.05 -3.83
CA ASN A 243 16.03 20.21 -5.24
C ASN A 243 17.46 20.66 -5.51
N ILE A 244 18.08 21.45 -4.60
CA ILE A 244 19.51 21.81 -4.70
C ILE A 244 20.37 20.53 -4.66
N ILE A 245 20.09 19.61 -3.74
CA ILE A 245 20.82 18.34 -3.61
C ILE A 245 20.64 17.48 -4.87
N PHE A 246 19.42 17.41 -5.41
CA PHE A 246 19.16 16.65 -6.64
C PHE A 246 19.83 17.29 -7.87
N GLU A 247 19.93 18.61 -7.92
CA GLU A 247 20.62 19.35 -8.96
C GLU A 247 22.14 19.06 -8.95
N ASP A 248 22.76 19.04 -7.75
CA ASP A 248 24.15 18.65 -7.55
C ASP A 248 24.43 17.19 -7.97
N LEU A 249 23.42 16.32 -7.86
CA LEU A 249 23.48 14.93 -8.34
C LEU A 249 23.20 14.77 -9.84
N GLY A 250 22.96 15.87 -10.58
CA GLY A 250 22.65 15.86 -12.00
C GLY A 250 21.25 15.40 -12.36
N ILE A 251 20.33 15.34 -11.38
CA ILE A 251 18.94 14.92 -11.60
C ILE A 251 18.02 16.10 -11.93
N GLY A 252 18.45 17.34 -11.65
CA GLY A 252 17.66 18.55 -11.79
C GLY A 252 16.77 18.80 -10.57
N LYS A 253 15.58 19.39 -10.78
CA LYS A 253 14.63 19.76 -9.72
C LYS A 253 13.39 18.86 -9.75
N PRO A 254 13.48 17.62 -9.29
CA PRO A 254 12.42 16.64 -9.43
C PRO A 254 11.30 16.76 -8.41
N ILE A 255 11.43 17.55 -7.35
CA ILE A 255 10.37 17.74 -6.34
C ILE A 255 9.54 18.96 -6.73
N ILE A 256 8.26 18.75 -7.00
CA ILE A 256 7.33 19.79 -7.44
C ILE A 256 6.19 19.88 -6.42
N ILE A 257 5.94 21.08 -5.92
CA ILE A 257 4.79 21.37 -5.06
C ILE A 257 3.73 22.07 -5.89
N LYS A 258 2.50 21.59 -5.84
CA LYS A 258 1.34 22.17 -6.53
C LYS A 258 0.17 22.36 -5.56
N PRO A 259 -0.67 23.38 -5.76
CA PRO A 259 -1.93 23.47 -5.02
C PRO A 259 -2.89 22.37 -5.44
N TYR A 260 -3.83 22.02 -4.58
CA TYR A 260 -4.97 21.18 -4.96
C TYR A 260 -5.70 21.83 -6.14
N GLU A 261 -5.83 21.08 -7.21
CA GLU A 261 -6.60 21.53 -8.37
C GLU A 261 -8.07 21.15 -8.16
N LYS A 262 -8.98 22.12 -8.29
CA LYS A 262 -10.44 21.86 -8.32
C LYS A 262 -10.91 21.36 -9.68
N ASP A 263 -10.03 20.70 -10.42
CA ASP A 263 -10.35 20.11 -11.72
C ASP A 263 -11.16 18.82 -11.54
N SER A 264 -12.10 18.56 -12.46
CA SER A 264 -12.90 17.34 -12.49
C SER A 264 -12.07 16.06 -12.67
N THR A 265 -10.84 16.17 -13.15
CA THR A 265 -9.87 15.08 -13.31
C THR A 265 -9.04 14.82 -12.06
N PHE A 266 -8.90 15.82 -11.16
CA PHE A 266 -8.18 15.67 -9.91
C PHE A 266 -9.10 15.06 -8.84
N ARG A 267 -8.71 13.89 -8.36
CA ARG A 267 -9.40 13.22 -7.26
C ARG A 267 -8.42 12.94 -6.13
N ALA A 268 -8.66 13.55 -4.98
CA ALA A 268 -7.82 13.41 -3.78
C ALA A 268 -7.70 11.96 -3.30
N ASN A 269 -8.68 11.11 -3.60
CA ASN A 269 -8.66 9.68 -3.30
C ASN A 269 -7.90 8.84 -4.34
N ASN A 270 -7.30 9.47 -5.36
CA ASN A 270 -6.42 8.77 -6.29
C ASN A 270 -5.09 8.44 -5.60
N PRO A 271 -4.79 7.18 -5.33
CA PRO A 271 -3.58 6.78 -4.62
C PRO A 271 -2.29 6.94 -5.44
N MET A 272 -2.40 7.25 -6.72
CA MET A 272 -1.25 7.56 -7.58
C MET A 272 -0.80 9.02 -7.44
N ILE A 273 -1.53 9.82 -6.69
CA ILE A 273 -1.23 11.22 -6.42
C ILE A 273 -0.65 11.34 -4.99
N ASN A 274 0.48 12.04 -4.85
CA ASN A 274 0.99 12.35 -3.52
C ASN A 274 0.31 13.61 -3.02
N THR A 275 -0.33 13.55 -1.87
CA THR A 275 -1.02 14.68 -1.25
C THR A 275 -0.42 15.00 0.11
N ILE A 276 -0.34 16.29 0.42
CA ILE A 276 -0.03 16.79 1.75
C ILE A 276 -1.34 17.39 2.27
N ALA A 277 -1.99 16.69 3.18
CA ALA A 277 -3.26 17.07 3.74
C ALA A 277 -3.12 17.54 5.19
N PHE A 278 -3.97 18.49 5.59
CA PHE A 278 -4.10 18.88 6.98
C PHE A 278 -5.04 17.91 7.68
N LEU A 279 -4.52 17.20 8.67
CA LEU A 279 -5.31 16.33 9.54
C LEU A 279 -5.25 16.91 10.96
N ASN A 280 -6.42 17.21 11.53
CA ASN A 280 -6.50 17.56 12.94
C ASN A 280 -6.36 16.26 13.75
N ASN A 281 -5.13 15.98 14.15
CA ASN A 281 -4.79 14.78 14.92
C ASN A 281 -4.33 15.21 16.31
N ASN A 282 -4.88 14.62 17.38
CA ASN A 282 -4.49 14.91 18.77
C ASN A 282 -3.08 14.36 19.12
N ASN A 283 -2.33 13.83 18.19
CA ASN A 283 -0.93 13.42 18.38
C ASN A 283 0.04 14.62 18.24
N SER A 284 -0.34 15.76 18.83
CA SER A 284 0.60 16.86 19.05
C SER A 284 1.33 16.61 20.36
N GLU A 285 2.44 15.85 20.31
CA GLU A 285 3.59 16.00 21.19
C GLU A 285 4.84 15.60 20.43
#